data_2a450901cc112330366debf33869028c
#
_entry.id   2a450901cc112330366debf33869028c
#
_cell.length_a   1.000
_cell.length_b   1.000
_cell.length_c   1.000
_cell.angle_alpha   90.00
_cell.angle_beta   90.00
_cell.angle_gamma   90.00
#
_symmetry.space_group_name_H-M   'P 1'
#
loop_
_entity.id
_entity.type
_entity.pdbx_description
1 polymer ?
#
loop_
_entity_poly.entity_id
_entity_poly.type
_entity_poly.pdbx_seq_one_letter_code
_entity_poly.pdbx_strand_id
1 'polypeptide(L)'
;HIEIKNKRVYINNRQVFFKGVNRHEMLPRTGKVLSTESMIQDILMMKQFNVNTLRTSHYPNDPRMYALCDYYGLYVMDEADVENHGNHTLSERESWRPAFIDRLVRMIQRDKNHPSIIFWSLGNEGGAGENFMAMYEVAKKLEPTRPVHYEGQNAAADIDSHMYPSIANMSRFDQQESDKPYFLCEYAHSMGNAPGNIAEYWDYIEN
;
A
#
# COMPACT_ATOMS: atom_id res chain seq x y z
N HIS A 1 -7.46 -16.56 1.97
CA HIS A 1 -7.41 -16.27 3.41
C HIS A 1 -6.14 -15.48 3.71
N ILE A 2 -6.29 -14.36 4.43
CA ILE A 2 -5.19 -13.49 4.84
C ILE A 2 -5.21 -13.44 6.38
N GLU A 3 -4.05 -13.57 6.99
CA GLU A 3 -3.89 -13.58 8.44
C GLU A 3 -2.62 -12.84 8.85
N ILE A 4 -2.70 -12.00 9.87
CA ILE A 4 -1.55 -11.43 10.56
C ILE A 4 -1.33 -12.22 11.84
N LYS A 5 -0.12 -12.76 11.99
CA LYS A 5 0.24 -13.55 13.14
C LYS A 5 1.76 -13.49 13.37
N ASN A 6 2.17 -13.32 14.64
CA ASN A 6 3.57 -13.24 15.01
C ASN A 6 4.36 -12.20 14.19
N LYS A 7 3.81 -10.98 14.04
CA LYS A 7 4.38 -9.88 13.25
C LYS A 7 4.58 -10.19 11.75
N ARG A 8 3.85 -11.17 11.20
CA ARG A 8 4.02 -11.62 9.82
C ARG A 8 2.67 -11.75 9.13
N VAL A 9 2.67 -11.58 7.83
CA VAL A 9 1.48 -11.76 6.99
C VAL A 9 1.51 -13.13 6.34
N TYR A 10 0.40 -13.85 6.46
CA TYR A 10 0.20 -15.15 5.84
C TYR A 10 -0.94 -15.08 4.81
N ILE A 11 -0.72 -15.66 3.65
CA ILE A 11 -1.74 -15.85 2.63
C ILE A 11 -1.90 -17.34 2.42
N ASN A 12 -3.12 -17.86 2.62
CA ASN A 12 -3.41 -19.29 2.54
C ASN A 12 -2.44 -20.16 3.36
N ASN A 13 -2.18 -19.74 4.60
CA ASN A 13 -1.27 -20.37 5.55
C ASN A 13 0.23 -20.36 5.17
N ARG A 14 0.62 -19.59 4.16
CA ARG A 14 2.03 -19.40 3.80
C ARG A 14 2.46 -17.98 4.13
N GLN A 15 3.58 -17.84 4.82
CA GLN A 15 4.20 -16.54 5.05
C GLN A 15 4.59 -15.93 3.70
N VAL A 16 4.33 -14.62 3.54
CA VAL A 16 4.65 -13.88 2.34
C VAL A 16 5.55 -12.70 2.66
N PHE A 17 6.63 -12.55 1.89
CA PHE A 17 7.41 -11.32 1.79
C PHE A 17 6.91 -10.52 0.59
N PHE A 18 6.54 -9.28 0.82
CA PHE A 18 6.04 -8.38 -0.24
C PHE A 18 7.22 -7.67 -0.89
N LYS A 19 7.73 -8.24 -1.98
CA LYS A 19 8.77 -7.64 -2.84
C LYS A 19 8.06 -6.71 -3.81
N GLY A 20 7.78 -5.49 -3.36
CA GLY A 20 6.85 -4.58 -4.03
C GLY A 20 7.49 -3.35 -4.65
N VAL A 21 6.70 -2.71 -5.49
CA VAL A 21 6.99 -1.38 -6.05
C VAL A 21 5.78 -0.48 -5.92
N ASN A 22 6.03 0.82 -5.82
CA ASN A 22 5.00 1.84 -6.00
C ASN A 22 4.89 2.18 -7.48
N ARG A 23 3.67 2.28 -7.98
CA ARG A 23 3.40 2.59 -9.38
C ARG A 23 2.40 3.71 -9.52
N HIS A 24 2.81 4.78 -10.20
CA HIS A 24 1.88 5.77 -10.72
C HIS A 24 1.26 5.29 -12.04
N GLU A 25 -0.05 5.47 -12.18
CA GLU A 25 -0.76 5.19 -13.41
C GLU A 25 -0.62 6.34 -14.41
N MET A 26 0.56 6.41 -15.02
CA MET A 26 0.93 7.53 -15.89
C MET A 26 1.90 7.10 -16.99
N LEU A 27 1.71 7.64 -18.19
CA LEU A 27 2.64 7.51 -19.32
C LEU A 27 3.12 8.89 -19.78
N PRO A 28 4.39 9.03 -20.23
CA PRO A 28 4.94 10.32 -20.65
C PRO A 28 4.18 11.00 -21.80
N ARG A 29 3.54 10.23 -22.66
CA ARG A 29 2.85 10.74 -23.86
C ARG A 29 1.35 10.96 -23.67
N THR A 30 0.70 10.19 -22.80
CA THR A 30 -0.75 10.15 -22.70
C THR A 30 -1.27 10.54 -21.31
N GLY A 31 -0.36 10.87 -20.37
CA GLY A 31 -0.71 11.16 -18.99
C GLY A 31 -1.37 9.96 -18.30
N LYS A 32 -2.51 10.19 -17.68
CA LYS A 32 -3.26 9.14 -16.95
C LYS A 32 -4.13 8.24 -17.86
N VAL A 33 -3.99 8.33 -19.18
CA VAL A 33 -4.69 7.45 -20.11
C VAL A 33 -3.75 6.33 -20.55
N LEU A 34 -3.94 5.14 -20.01
CA LEU A 34 -3.11 3.97 -20.29
C LEU A 34 -3.81 2.99 -21.23
N SER A 35 -3.02 2.37 -22.12
CA SER A 35 -3.51 1.23 -22.89
C SER A 35 -3.35 -0.06 -22.08
N THR A 36 -4.11 -1.09 -22.42
CA THR A 36 -3.97 -2.42 -21.80
C THR A 36 -2.57 -2.99 -22.03
N GLU A 37 -1.99 -2.76 -23.21
CA GLU A 37 -0.64 -3.21 -23.56
C GLU A 37 0.42 -2.59 -22.65
N SER A 38 0.30 -1.28 -22.32
CA SER A 38 1.25 -0.63 -21.41
C SER A 38 1.13 -1.16 -19.98
N MET A 39 -0.08 -1.46 -19.51
CA MET A 39 -0.29 -2.11 -18.21
C MET A 39 0.33 -3.50 -18.16
N ILE A 40 0.17 -4.30 -19.22
CA ILE A 40 0.79 -5.63 -19.34
C ILE A 40 2.31 -5.51 -19.36
N GLN A 41 2.88 -4.53 -20.06
CA GLN A 41 4.32 -4.31 -20.06
C GLN A 41 4.86 -4.01 -18.66
N ASP A 42 4.20 -3.17 -17.87
CA ASP A 42 4.57 -2.88 -16.50
C ASP A 42 4.55 -4.17 -15.65
N ILE A 43 3.50 -4.97 -15.76
CA ILE A 43 3.37 -6.24 -15.02
C ILE A 43 4.46 -7.23 -15.42
N LEU A 44 4.70 -7.41 -16.70
CA LEU A 44 5.74 -8.33 -17.19
C LEU A 44 7.13 -7.90 -16.71
N MET A 45 7.41 -6.60 -16.71
CA MET A 45 8.64 -6.06 -16.15
C MET A 45 8.75 -6.37 -14.64
N MET A 46 7.70 -6.12 -13.86
CA MET A 46 7.67 -6.47 -12.44
C MET A 46 7.96 -7.97 -12.23
N LYS A 47 7.31 -8.85 -12.97
CA LYS A 47 7.55 -10.29 -12.89
C LYS A 47 8.97 -10.69 -13.28
N GLN A 48 9.55 -10.05 -14.30
CA GLN A 48 10.92 -10.30 -14.75
C GLN A 48 11.96 -9.98 -13.66
N PHE A 49 11.67 -8.98 -12.83
CA PHE A 49 12.54 -8.57 -11.72
C PHE A 49 12.11 -9.16 -10.36
N ASN A 50 11.32 -10.23 -10.35
CA ASN A 50 10.84 -10.90 -9.14
C ASN A 50 10.03 -10.02 -8.18
N VAL A 51 9.44 -8.95 -8.67
CA VAL A 51 8.46 -8.17 -7.93
C VAL A 51 7.17 -8.97 -7.86
N ASN A 52 6.60 -9.09 -6.67
CA ASN A 52 5.35 -9.82 -6.44
C ASN A 52 4.20 -8.94 -5.95
N THR A 53 4.45 -7.65 -5.69
CA THR A 53 3.48 -6.75 -5.08
C THR A 53 3.51 -5.38 -5.74
N LEU A 54 2.33 -4.81 -5.93
CA LEU A 54 2.11 -3.46 -6.44
C LEU A 54 1.35 -2.64 -5.41
N ARG A 55 1.84 -1.43 -5.06
CA ARG A 55 1.03 -0.40 -4.41
C ARG A 55 0.55 0.61 -5.45
N THR A 56 -0.75 0.85 -5.49
CA THR A 56 -1.37 1.79 -6.43
C THR A 56 -1.19 3.22 -5.93
N SER A 57 0.03 3.70 -5.92
CA SER A 57 0.39 5.02 -5.41
C SER A 57 -0.09 6.14 -6.34
N HIS A 58 -0.87 7.14 -5.91
CA HIS A 58 -1.52 7.23 -4.60
C HIS A 58 -3.03 7.37 -4.82
N TYR A 59 -3.62 6.45 -5.57
CA TYR A 59 -5.03 6.45 -5.98
C TYR A 59 -5.42 5.09 -6.58
N PRO A 60 -6.71 4.72 -6.54
CA PRO A 60 -7.17 3.51 -7.20
C PRO A 60 -6.88 3.55 -8.71
N ASN A 61 -6.34 2.46 -9.24
CA ASN A 61 -5.99 2.34 -10.65
C ASN A 61 -7.21 2.02 -11.54
N ASP A 62 -7.00 1.97 -12.85
CA ASP A 62 -7.97 1.47 -13.83
C ASP A 62 -8.37 0.03 -13.45
N PRO A 63 -9.66 -0.34 -13.45
CA PRO A 63 -10.12 -1.69 -13.10
C PRO A 63 -9.45 -2.82 -13.89
N ARG A 64 -9.00 -2.56 -15.11
CA ARG A 64 -8.25 -3.53 -15.91
C ARG A 64 -6.91 -3.91 -15.25
N MET A 65 -6.28 -2.98 -14.52
CA MET A 65 -5.02 -3.27 -13.84
C MET A 65 -5.19 -4.36 -12.78
N TYR A 66 -6.28 -4.32 -12.00
CA TYR A 66 -6.57 -5.37 -11.01
C TYR A 66 -6.86 -6.71 -11.65
N ALA A 67 -7.65 -6.73 -12.72
CA ALA A 67 -7.90 -7.95 -13.50
C ALA A 67 -6.60 -8.56 -14.07
N LEU A 68 -5.68 -7.71 -14.51
CA LEU A 68 -4.35 -8.15 -14.93
C LEU A 68 -3.51 -8.66 -13.76
N CYS A 69 -3.55 -8.01 -12.60
CA CYS A 69 -2.88 -8.50 -11.38
C CYS A 69 -3.44 -9.86 -10.94
N ASP A 70 -4.76 -10.06 -11.01
CA ASP A 70 -5.39 -11.34 -10.74
C ASP A 70 -4.87 -12.43 -11.71
N TYR A 71 -4.78 -12.11 -13.00
CA TYR A 71 -4.34 -13.06 -14.03
C TYR A 71 -2.85 -13.40 -13.91
N TYR A 72 -1.98 -12.40 -13.74
CA TYR A 72 -0.54 -12.58 -13.70
C TYR A 72 -0.01 -12.97 -12.31
N GLY A 73 -0.84 -12.94 -11.28
CA GLY A 73 -0.48 -13.33 -9.92
C GLY A 73 0.42 -12.31 -9.22
N LEU A 74 0.03 -11.04 -9.21
CA LEU A 74 0.63 -10.01 -8.37
C LEU A 74 -0.29 -9.71 -7.18
N TYR A 75 0.28 -9.49 -6.01
CA TYR A 75 -0.43 -8.91 -4.87
C TYR A 75 -0.60 -7.41 -5.06
N VAL A 76 -1.68 -6.86 -4.53
CA VAL A 76 -1.98 -5.44 -4.65
C VAL A 76 -2.28 -4.85 -3.28
N MET A 77 -1.68 -3.71 -2.99
CA MET A 77 -2.12 -2.75 -1.99
C MET A 77 -2.89 -1.65 -2.74
N ASP A 78 -4.21 -1.68 -2.62
CA ASP A 78 -5.09 -0.72 -3.27
C ASP A 78 -5.26 0.52 -2.39
N GLU A 79 -4.94 1.70 -2.93
CA GLU A 79 -4.85 2.93 -2.15
C GLU A 79 -5.95 3.92 -2.51
N ALA A 80 -6.65 4.39 -1.49
CA ALA A 80 -7.66 5.44 -1.63
C ALA A 80 -7.01 6.76 -2.05
N ASP A 81 -7.69 7.50 -2.92
CA ASP A 81 -7.25 8.82 -3.39
C ASP A 81 -7.41 9.88 -2.29
N VAL A 82 -6.64 9.72 -1.22
CA VAL A 82 -6.56 10.64 -0.09
C VAL A 82 -5.10 10.99 0.14
N GLU A 83 -4.72 12.15 -0.35
CA GLU A 83 -3.39 12.72 -0.16
C GLU A 83 -3.51 14.22 0.11
N ASN A 84 -3.35 14.59 1.36
CA ASN A 84 -3.44 15.99 1.80
C ASN A 84 -2.12 16.47 2.41
N HIS A 85 -1.00 16.05 1.85
CA HIS A 85 0.38 16.35 2.27
C HIS A 85 0.61 17.86 2.45
N GLY A 86 0.08 18.69 1.58
CA GLY A 86 0.18 20.14 1.67
C GLY A 86 -0.66 20.79 2.79
N ASN A 87 -1.60 20.04 3.40
CA ASN A 87 -2.46 20.52 4.46
C ASN A 87 -3.01 19.41 5.35
N HIS A 88 -2.21 18.95 6.31
CA HIS A 88 -2.59 17.91 7.26
C HIS A 88 -3.79 18.25 8.15
N THR A 89 -4.14 19.54 8.29
CA THR A 89 -5.31 19.92 9.12
C THR A 89 -6.64 19.36 8.58
N LEU A 90 -6.70 18.97 7.30
CA LEU A 90 -7.89 18.34 6.72
C LEU A 90 -8.20 16.98 7.37
N SER A 91 -7.18 16.28 7.84
CA SER A 91 -7.31 14.98 8.50
C SER A 91 -8.01 15.05 9.85
N GLU A 92 -8.03 16.22 10.49
CA GLU A 92 -8.70 16.46 11.76
C GLU A 92 -10.07 17.15 11.60
N ARG A 93 -10.31 17.81 10.46
CA ARG A 93 -11.54 18.59 10.24
C ARG A 93 -12.73 17.67 9.99
N GLU A 94 -13.72 17.71 10.90
CA GLU A 94 -14.95 16.93 10.80
C GLU A 94 -15.71 17.17 9.48
N SER A 95 -15.72 18.41 8.98
CA SER A 95 -16.38 18.76 7.71
C SER A 95 -15.81 18.03 6.49
N TRP A 96 -14.58 17.51 6.58
CA TRP A 96 -13.94 16.72 5.52
C TRP A 96 -14.12 15.21 5.67
N ARG A 97 -14.54 14.72 6.85
CA ARG A 97 -14.76 13.29 7.12
C ARG A 97 -15.58 12.57 6.06
N PRO A 98 -16.71 13.13 5.57
CA PRO A 98 -17.49 12.46 4.53
C PRO A 98 -16.70 12.23 3.23
N ALA A 99 -15.82 13.18 2.83
CA ALA A 99 -15.01 13.04 1.63
C ALA A 99 -13.93 11.96 1.77
N PHE A 100 -13.31 11.84 2.95
CA PHE A 100 -12.35 10.77 3.27
C PHE A 100 -13.04 9.40 3.20
N ILE A 101 -14.17 9.24 3.86
CA ILE A 101 -14.92 7.99 3.90
C ILE A 101 -15.45 7.62 2.51
N ASP A 102 -16.02 8.57 1.76
CA ASP A 102 -16.58 8.29 0.43
C ASP A 102 -15.53 7.72 -0.53
N ARG A 103 -14.31 8.27 -0.54
CA ARG A 103 -13.21 7.77 -1.38
C ARG A 103 -12.85 6.32 -1.04
N LEU A 104 -12.70 6.00 0.23
CA LEU A 104 -12.44 4.64 0.70
C LEU A 104 -13.57 3.67 0.34
N VAL A 105 -14.81 4.06 0.63
CA VAL A 105 -15.99 3.21 0.39
C VAL A 105 -16.14 2.88 -1.08
N ARG A 106 -15.97 3.88 -1.97
CA ARG A 106 -16.04 3.67 -3.42
C ARG A 106 -14.95 2.73 -3.92
N MET A 107 -13.72 2.88 -3.44
CA MET A 107 -12.62 1.98 -3.75
C MET A 107 -12.95 0.54 -3.35
N ILE A 108 -13.25 0.31 -2.08
CA ILE A 108 -13.58 -1.03 -1.58
C ILE A 108 -14.78 -1.65 -2.33
N GLN A 109 -15.85 -0.88 -2.54
CA GLN A 109 -17.05 -1.39 -3.23
C GLN A 109 -16.77 -1.79 -4.67
N ARG A 110 -15.92 -1.03 -5.37
CA ARG A 110 -15.54 -1.33 -6.74
C ARG A 110 -14.65 -2.57 -6.83
N ASP A 111 -13.66 -2.67 -5.94
CA ASP A 111 -12.48 -3.53 -6.15
C ASP A 111 -12.44 -4.77 -5.26
N LYS A 112 -13.31 -4.90 -4.25
CA LYS A 112 -13.30 -6.01 -3.27
C LYS A 112 -13.35 -7.43 -3.85
N ASN A 113 -13.80 -7.59 -5.09
CA ASN A 113 -13.90 -8.90 -5.74
C ASN A 113 -12.60 -9.33 -6.44
N HIS A 114 -11.54 -8.50 -6.43
CA HIS A 114 -10.24 -8.86 -6.96
C HIS A 114 -9.41 -9.63 -5.93
N PRO A 115 -9.08 -10.91 -6.18
CA PRO A 115 -8.29 -11.71 -5.24
C PRO A 115 -6.84 -11.27 -5.12
N SER A 116 -6.31 -10.51 -6.07
CA SER A 116 -4.99 -9.91 -6.00
C SER A 116 -4.86 -8.85 -4.90
N ILE A 117 -5.95 -8.16 -4.56
CA ILE A 117 -5.92 -7.12 -3.52
C ILE A 117 -5.79 -7.78 -2.14
N ILE A 118 -4.69 -7.47 -1.46
CA ILE A 118 -4.34 -8.02 -0.14
C ILE A 118 -4.47 -6.99 0.95
N PHE A 119 -4.25 -5.70 0.64
CA PHE A 119 -4.36 -4.59 1.59
C PHE A 119 -5.27 -3.50 1.05
N TRP A 120 -6.01 -2.87 1.97
CA TRP A 120 -6.67 -1.59 1.74
C TRP A 120 -5.83 -0.48 2.35
N SER A 121 -5.33 0.43 1.54
CA SER A 121 -4.59 1.60 2.00
C SER A 121 -5.51 2.82 2.09
N LEU A 122 -5.47 3.51 3.24
CA LEU A 122 -6.36 4.65 3.49
C LEU A 122 -5.94 5.91 2.75
N GLY A 123 -4.69 5.99 2.32
CA GLY A 123 -4.14 7.15 1.62
C GLY A 123 -2.65 7.30 1.82
N ASN A 124 -2.12 8.46 1.43
CA ASN A 124 -0.72 8.79 1.46
C ASN A 124 -0.46 10.14 2.14
N GLU A 125 0.57 10.20 2.99
CA GLU A 125 1.16 11.42 3.57
C GLU A 125 0.16 12.47 4.06
N GLY A 126 -0.99 12.04 4.56
CA GLY A 126 -2.04 12.93 5.09
C GLY A 126 -1.86 13.33 6.55
N GLY A 127 -0.79 12.87 7.21
CA GLY A 127 -0.59 13.03 8.65
C GLY A 127 -1.57 12.20 9.47
N ALA A 128 -1.70 12.51 10.76
CA ALA A 128 -2.64 11.84 11.66
C ALA A 128 -3.94 12.65 11.79
N GLY A 129 -5.05 11.98 12.14
CA GLY A 129 -6.31 12.66 12.44
C GLY A 129 -7.51 11.72 12.53
N GLU A 130 -8.58 12.23 13.14
CA GLU A 130 -9.82 11.48 13.36
C GLU A 130 -10.49 11.00 12.07
N ASN A 131 -10.21 11.64 10.93
CA ASN A 131 -10.79 11.22 9.66
C ASN A 131 -10.19 9.88 9.20
N PHE A 132 -8.88 9.65 9.42
CA PHE A 132 -8.26 8.35 9.14
C PHE A 132 -8.72 7.25 10.12
N MET A 133 -8.94 7.59 11.41
CA MET A 133 -9.55 6.65 12.35
C MET A 133 -10.95 6.23 11.88
N ALA A 134 -11.76 7.19 11.45
CA ALA A 134 -13.10 6.91 10.92
C ALA A 134 -13.04 6.05 9.62
N MET A 135 -12.08 6.31 8.73
CA MET A 135 -11.85 5.46 7.55
C MET A 135 -11.51 4.03 7.96
N TYR A 136 -10.59 3.84 8.92
CA TYR A 136 -10.21 2.52 9.43
C TYR A 136 -11.41 1.74 9.96
N GLU A 137 -12.22 2.36 10.81
CA GLU A 137 -13.43 1.73 11.36
C GLU A 137 -14.43 1.33 10.25
N VAL A 138 -14.61 2.20 9.25
CA VAL A 138 -15.47 1.92 8.10
C VAL A 138 -14.92 0.79 7.25
N ALA A 139 -13.62 0.76 6.98
CA ALA A 139 -12.99 -0.34 6.24
C ALA A 139 -13.21 -1.68 6.93
N LYS A 140 -12.97 -1.74 8.26
CA LYS A 140 -13.13 -2.97 9.05
C LYS A 140 -14.58 -3.45 9.15
N LYS A 141 -15.56 -2.52 9.08
CA LYS A 141 -16.98 -2.86 9.02
C LYS A 141 -17.43 -3.34 7.65
N LEU A 142 -16.89 -2.71 6.59
CA LEU A 142 -17.30 -2.96 5.21
C LEU A 142 -16.65 -4.22 4.64
N GLU A 143 -15.37 -4.44 4.94
CA GLU A 143 -14.58 -5.55 4.45
C GLU A 143 -13.53 -5.99 5.50
N PRO A 144 -13.90 -6.87 6.45
CA PRO A 144 -13.03 -7.25 7.57
C PRO A 144 -11.94 -8.27 7.21
N THR A 145 -11.95 -8.80 5.98
CA THR A 145 -11.10 -9.96 5.62
C THR A 145 -9.68 -9.57 5.19
N ARG A 146 -9.45 -8.31 4.86
CA ARG A 146 -8.15 -7.78 4.46
C ARG A 146 -7.60 -6.78 5.47
N PRO A 147 -6.28 -6.80 5.70
CA PRO A 147 -5.63 -5.79 6.53
C PRO A 147 -5.72 -4.40 5.93
N VAL A 148 -5.78 -3.43 6.82
CA VAL A 148 -5.76 -2.00 6.50
C VAL A 148 -4.35 -1.44 6.68
N HIS A 149 -3.90 -0.66 5.72
CA HIS A 149 -2.65 0.07 5.71
C HIS A 149 -2.87 1.57 5.84
N TYR A 150 -2.05 2.21 6.64
CA TYR A 150 -1.85 3.66 6.64
C TYR A 150 -0.57 4.02 7.40
N GLU A 151 0.38 4.73 6.75
CA GLU A 151 1.67 5.06 7.37
C GLU A 151 1.62 6.25 8.32
N GLY A 152 0.70 7.21 8.08
CA GLY A 152 0.62 8.46 8.85
C GLY A 152 0.09 8.31 10.27
N GLN A 153 -0.56 7.18 10.60
CA GLN A 153 -1.15 6.94 11.91
C GLN A 153 -1.29 5.44 12.20
N ASN A 154 -0.37 4.88 12.97
CA ASN A 154 -0.33 3.45 13.27
C ASN A 154 -1.65 2.92 13.88
N ALA A 155 -2.36 3.71 14.69
CA ALA A 155 -3.64 3.34 15.27
C ALA A 155 -4.74 3.08 14.22
N ALA A 156 -4.63 3.70 13.04
CA ALA A 156 -5.56 3.55 11.92
C ALA A 156 -5.09 2.47 10.91
N ALA A 157 -4.31 1.49 11.34
CA ALA A 157 -3.78 0.43 10.46
C ALA A 157 -3.63 -0.89 11.20
N ASP A 158 -3.60 -2.00 10.46
CA ASP A 158 -3.31 -3.35 10.98
C ASP A 158 -1.82 -3.71 10.86
N ILE A 159 -1.04 -2.93 10.13
CA ILE A 159 0.41 -3.07 9.95
C ILE A 159 1.12 -1.79 10.36
N ASP A 160 2.36 -1.90 10.83
CA ASP A 160 3.19 -0.77 11.23
C ASP A 160 4.05 -0.34 10.03
N SER A 161 3.60 0.71 9.34
CA SER A 161 4.14 1.10 8.05
C SER A 161 5.04 2.33 8.16
N HIS A 162 6.14 2.31 7.42
CA HIS A 162 7.15 3.36 7.44
C HIS A 162 7.61 3.74 6.03
N MET A 163 8.05 4.99 5.91
CA MET A 163 8.69 5.52 4.72
C MET A 163 10.16 5.82 4.99
N TYR A 164 11.03 5.38 4.11
CA TYR A 164 12.47 5.68 4.10
C TYR A 164 13.19 5.49 5.45
N PRO A 165 12.91 4.45 6.25
CA PRO A 165 13.63 4.25 7.50
C PRO A 165 15.09 3.88 7.20
N SER A 166 16.02 4.33 8.05
CA SER A 166 17.37 3.80 8.00
C SER A 166 17.40 2.34 8.51
N ILE A 167 18.42 1.57 8.13
CA ILE A 167 18.64 0.20 8.65
C ILE A 167 18.70 0.21 10.19
N ALA A 168 19.33 1.23 10.78
CA ALA A 168 19.37 1.39 12.23
C ALA A 168 17.98 1.59 12.85
N ASN A 169 17.06 2.25 12.16
CA ASN A 169 15.67 2.40 12.64
C ASN A 169 14.90 1.08 12.55
N MET A 170 15.11 0.31 11.48
CA MET A 170 14.53 -1.03 11.33
C MET A 170 15.00 -1.94 12.46
N SER A 171 16.31 -1.97 12.76
CA SER A 171 16.88 -2.76 13.85
C SER A 171 16.34 -2.37 15.24
N ARG A 172 16.08 -1.07 15.46
CA ARG A 172 15.45 -0.65 16.73
C ARG A 172 14.01 -1.14 16.83
N PHE A 173 13.27 -1.15 15.71
CA PHE A 173 11.91 -1.65 15.68
C PHE A 173 11.84 -3.15 16.01
N ASP A 174 12.76 -3.95 15.50
CA ASP A 174 12.83 -5.39 15.78
C ASP A 174 12.99 -5.70 17.29
N GLN A 175 13.59 -4.76 18.04
CA GLN A 175 13.76 -4.86 19.49
C GLN A 175 12.53 -4.40 20.28
N GLN A 176 11.53 -3.80 19.63
CA GLN A 176 10.31 -3.33 20.30
C GLN A 176 9.25 -4.43 20.36
N GLU A 177 8.48 -4.45 21.45
CA GLU A 177 7.27 -5.25 21.51
C GLU A 177 6.20 -4.63 20.61
N SER A 178 5.76 -5.37 19.61
CA SER A 178 4.67 -4.99 18.71
C SER A 178 3.98 -6.25 18.22
N ASP A 179 2.67 -6.20 18.04
CA ASP A 179 1.90 -7.30 17.45
C ASP A 179 1.73 -7.12 15.93
N LYS A 180 2.11 -5.95 15.39
CA LYS A 180 1.95 -5.62 13.98
C LYS A 180 3.19 -5.98 13.17
N PRO A 181 3.01 -6.45 11.92
CA PRO A 181 4.12 -6.57 10.98
C PRO A 181 4.75 -5.21 10.70
N TYR A 182 6.07 -5.16 10.63
CA TYR A 182 6.79 -3.99 10.11
C TYR A 182 6.72 -3.99 8.58
N PHE A 183 6.39 -2.85 8.01
CA PHE A 183 6.17 -2.72 6.57
C PHE A 183 6.85 -1.46 6.03
N LEU A 184 7.51 -1.58 4.90
CA LEU A 184 8.07 -0.45 4.17
C LEU A 184 7.15 -0.13 2.99
N CYS A 185 6.31 0.91 3.11
CA CYS A 185 5.48 1.32 1.99
C CYS A 185 6.25 2.16 0.98
N GLU A 186 7.32 2.83 1.40
CA GLU A 186 8.25 3.54 0.54
C GLU A 186 9.68 3.41 1.05
N TYR A 187 10.59 3.00 0.16
CA TYR A 187 12.03 2.90 0.43
C TYR A 187 12.78 2.91 -0.91
N ALA A 188 14.10 3.06 -0.86
CA ALA A 188 14.97 3.02 -2.04
C ALA A 188 14.47 3.93 -3.18
N HIS A 189 14.12 5.17 -2.85
CA HIS A 189 13.62 6.14 -3.83
C HIS A 189 14.64 6.41 -4.92
N SER A 190 14.28 6.13 -6.18
CA SER A 190 15.15 6.30 -7.34
C SER A 190 14.94 7.68 -7.98
N MET A 191 15.28 8.75 -7.26
CA MET A 191 15.27 10.10 -7.81
C MET A 191 16.58 10.39 -8.54
N GLY A 192 16.53 10.70 -9.83
CA GLY A 192 17.72 10.84 -10.66
C GLY A 192 18.39 9.48 -10.94
N ASN A 193 19.69 9.37 -10.70
CA ASN A 193 20.48 8.18 -11.04
C ASN A 193 20.77 7.25 -9.85
N ALA A 194 20.14 7.47 -8.70
CA ALA A 194 20.41 6.68 -7.50
C ALA A 194 19.32 5.62 -7.28
N PRO A 195 19.62 4.33 -7.20
CA PRO A 195 18.66 3.27 -6.88
C PRO A 195 18.40 3.09 -5.38
N GLY A 196 18.91 3.97 -4.50
CA GLY A 196 18.53 4.11 -3.10
C GLY A 196 18.82 2.91 -2.20
N ASN A 197 20.00 2.33 -2.24
CA ASN A 197 20.45 1.28 -1.28
C ASN A 197 19.56 0.02 -1.21
N ILE A 198 18.89 -0.35 -2.30
CA ILE A 198 17.94 -1.46 -2.31
C ILE A 198 18.54 -2.79 -1.82
N ALA A 199 19.82 -3.05 -2.14
CA ALA A 199 20.52 -4.26 -1.72
C ALA A 199 20.68 -4.30 -0.19
N GLU A 200 21.06 -3.20 0.44
CA GLU A 200 21.25 -3.12 1.89
C GLU A 200 19.95 -3.34 2.65
N TYR A 201 18.80 -2.83 2.14
CA TYR A 201 17.50 -3.10 2.71
C TYR A 201 17.17 -4.59 2.67
N TRP A 202 17.37 -5.23 1.51
CA TRP A 202 17.04 -6.64 1.35
C TRP A 202 18.00 -7.56 2.09
N ASP A 203 19.29 -7.23 2.17
CA ASP A 203 20.24 -7.95 3.02
C ASP A 203 19.79 -7.94 4.49
N TYR A 204 19.25 -6.82 4.97
CA TYR A 204 18.71 -6.74 6.33
C TYR A 204 17.37 -7.49 6.50
N ILE A 205 16.47 -7.41 5.52
CA ILE A 205 15.12 -8.02 5.61
C ILE A 205 15.18 -9.56 5.55
N GLU A 206 16.14 -10.13 4.82
CA GLU A 206 16.24 -11.57 4.60
C GLU A 206 17.08 -12.27 5.69
N ASN A 207 17.87 -11.56 6.52
CA ASN A 207 18.72 -12.08 7.58
C ASN A 207 18.19 -11.75 8.98
#